data_37f89a02a7ca2ffe01ca14b5a5cbdd36
#
_entry.id   37f89a02a7ca2ffe01ca14b5a5cbdd36
#
_cell.length_a   1.000
_cell.length_b   1.000
_cell.length_c   1.000
_cell.angle_alpha   90.00
_cell.angle_beta   90.00
_cell.angle_gamma   90.00
#
_symmetry.space_group_name_H-M   'P 1'
#
loop_
_entity.id
_entity.type
_entity.pdbx_description
1 polymer ?
#
loop_
_entity_poly.entity_id
_entity_poly.type
_entity_poly.pdbx_seq_one_letter_code
_entity_poly.pdbx_strand_id
1 'polypeptide(L)'
;MVLREGERVEALESTDRDAYQIYKELIAIINDELSKAILGQAGTVDAKEKTGTFGSMSVMQEVSEDRHETDRMLVQHVINKQLFPQLALISSAYSAFATHSVVWDDSEELSPNQVGTLAVQLAQAGFELDTDELSERLGITITGYRSAMPGVVPGKNSPNAIAAEIAAYYEAQGIGSSATEPQAADLKKWRAVVLAIARQLYDGTIKASDLNEDLIMLIYAELDGAALDGLGDDYDLEDEDVPDDKKATARRVRNNVYRFSAAKTYAQQVELTARLLDENGQLRSWAEFKKEAEKVNETFNRNYLQAEFQTARRSAQAIRQWESFQENADLFPNLEYRTVGDSRVRDDHDALEGTVKPLNDAFWDKWYPPNGFRCRCSVRQTDKAVTGGTVTINPDKGFSQHVGKTLKPFDDAHPVFVNLPREVSDDIDDKWNKLNEE
;
A
#
# COMPACT_ATOMS: atom_id res chain seq x y z
N MET A 1 -59.43 -12.83 -2.57
CA MET A 1 -59.32 -14.29 -2.51
C MET A 1 -60.70 -14.84 -2.31
N VAL A 2 -61.25 -15.58 -3.27
CA VAL A 2 -62.60 -16.15 -3.16
C VAL A 2 -62.40 -17.64 -2.89
N LEU A 3 -62.84 -18.10 -1.73
CA LEU A 3 -62.77 -19.50 -1.32
C LEU A 3 -63.91 -20.28 -2.00
N ARG A 4 -63.64 -21.51 -2.41
CA ARG A 4 -64.66 -22.42 -2.92
C ARG A 4 -65.42 -23.06 -1.76
N GLU A 5 -66.65 -23.47 -2.02
CA GLU A 5 -67.49 -24.13 -1.01
C GLU A 5 -66.80 -25.41 -0.51
N GLY A 6 -66.48 -25.45 0.78
CA GLY A 6 -65.74 -26.56 1.40
C GLY A 6 -64.26 -26.29 1.74
N GLU A 7 -63.71 -25.18 1.30
CA GLU A 7 -62.34 -24.78 1.71
C GLU A 7 -62.37 -24.06 3.07
N ARG A 8 -61.60 -24.58 4.03
CA ARG A 8 -61.38 -23.98 5.34
C ARG A 8 -59.99 -23.37 5.38
N VAL A 9 -59.90 -22.11 5.72
CA VAL A 9 -58.65 -21.48 6.09
C VAL A 9 -58.52 -21.59 7.60
N GLU A 10 -57.62 -22.42 8.07
CA GLU A 10 -57.17 -22.42 9.48
C GLU A 10 -56.07 -21.38 9.62
N ALA A 11 -56.33 -20.32 10.38
CA ALA A 11 -55.27 -19.46 10.85
C ALA A 11 -54.51 -20.24 11.96
N LEU A 12 -53.29 -20.65 11.67
CA LEU A 12 -52.37 -21.09 12.70
C LEU A 12 -52.00 -19.86 13.55
N GLU A 13 -52.65 -19.72 14.70
CA GLU A 13 -52.19 -18.77 15.73
C GLU A 13 -50.85 -19.28 16.24
N SER A 14 -49.78 -18.69 15.76
CA SER A 14 -48.47 -18.84 16.36
C SER A 14 -48.47 -18.15 17.73
N THR A 15 -48.39 -18.95 18.79
CA THR A 15 -48.26 -18.47 20.15
C THR A 15 -46.82 -17.97 20.46
N ASP A 16 -45.98 -17.93 19.47
CA ASP A 16 -44.61 -17.51 19.63
C ASP A 16 -44.40 -16.01 19.46
N ARG A 17 -43.71 -15.41 20.40
CA ARG A 17 -43.26 -14.02 20.42
C ARG A 17 -42.33 -13.65 19.25
N ASP A 18 -42.02 -14.58 18.35
CA ASP A 18 -41.10 -14.44 17.23
C ASP A 18 -41.71 -13.80 15.97
N ALA A 19 -43.04 -13.67 15.86
CA ALA A 19 -43.67 -13.05 14.68
C ALA A 19 -43.17 -11.62 14.43
N TYR A 20 -42.95 -10.83 15.50
CA TYR A 20 -42.40 -9.49 15.41
C TYR A 20 -40.95 -9.50 14.87
N GLN A 21 -40.16 -10.47 15.30
CA GLN A 21 -38.77 -10.62 14.86
C GLN A 21 -38.70 -10.96 13.37
N ILE A 22 -39.55 -11.87 12.90
CA ILE A 22 -39.64 -12.26 11.48
C ILE A 22 -40.00 -11.06 10.60
N TYR A 23 -40.96 -10.25 11.02
CA TYR A 23 -41.31 -9.01 10.26
C TYR A 23 -40.18 -7.98 10.28
N LYS A 24 -39.51 -7.82 11.40
CA LYS A 24 -38.36 -6.92 11.51
C LYS A 24 -37.22 -7.34 10.59
N GLU A 25 -36.92 -8.64 10.56
CA GLU A 25 -35.88 -9.19 9.69
C GLU A 25 -36.25 -9.08 8.21
N LEU A 26 -37.53 -9.31 7.85
CA LEU A 26 -38.02 -9.14 6.48
C LEU A 26 -37.91 -7.70 6.01
N ILE A 27 -38.30 -6.73 6.87
CA ILE A 27 -38.14 -5.30 6.57
C ILE A 27 -36.67 -4.93 6.38
N ALA A 28 -35.79 -5.43 7.21
CA ALA A 28 -34.34 -5.19 7.08
C ALA A 28 -33.80 -5.74 5.75
N ILE A 29 -34.17 -6.96 5.37
CA ILE A 29 -33.78 -7.57 4.09
C ILE A 29 -34.31 -6.74 2.90
N ILE A 30 -35.59 -6.31 2.95
CA ILE A 30 -36.19 -5.50 1.88
C ILE A 30 -35.47 -4.15 1.77
N ASN A 31 -35.15 -3.50 2.87
CA ASN A 31 -34.43 -2.23 2.87
C ASN A 31 -33.01 -2.41 2.30
N ASP A 32 -32.30 -3.47 2.67
CA ASP A 32 -31.00 -3.82 2.13
C ASP A 32 -31.06 -4.04 0.61
N GLU A 33 -32.04 -4.78 0.12
CA GLU A 33 -32.20 -5.05 -1.32
C GLU A 33 -32.60 -3.78 -2.10
N LEU A 34 -33.44 -2.94 -1.53
CA LEU A 34 -33.79 -1.63 -2.13
C LEU A 34 -32.57 -0.71 -2.16
N SER A 35 -31.77 -0.67 -1.09
CA SER A 35 -30.53 0.12 -1.05
C SER A 35 -29.53 -0.36 -2.08
N LYS A 36 -29.35 -1.67 -2.23
CA LYS A 36 -28.50 -2.27 -3.28
C LYS A 36 -29.02 -1.95 -4.69
N ALA A 37 -30.32 -1.98 -4.90
CA ALA A 37 -30.93 -1.69 -6.20
C ALA A 37 -30.78 -0.21 -6.61
N ILE A 38 -30.93 0.71 -5.66
CA ILE A 38 -30.92 2.16 -5.91
C ILE A 38 -29.51 2.73 -5.82
N LEU A 39 -28.79 2.42 -4.74
CA LEU A 39 -27.48 3.00 -4.42
C LEU A 39 -26.29 2.09 -4.82
N GLY A 40 -26.55 0.87 -5.24
CA GLY A 40 -25.53 -0.13 -5.51
C GLY A 40 -24.94 -0.81 -4.27
N GLN A 41 -25.35 -0.35 -3.05
CA GLN A 41 -24.83 -0.85 -1.78
C GLN A 41 -25.83 -0.59 -0.63
N ALA A 42 -25.72 -1.33 0.48
CA ALA A 42 -26.60 -1.21 1.63
C ALA A 42 -25.97 -0.55 2.88
N GLY A 43 -24.65 -0.42 2.91
CA GLY A 43 -23.92 -0.15 4.16
C GLY A 43 -23.82 1.32 4.60
N THR A 44 -24.09 2.30 3.73
CA THR A 44 -23.97 3.73 4.11
C THR A 44 -25.27 4.30 4.71
N VAL A 45 -26.41 3.64 4.51
CA VAL A 45 -27.72 4.16 4.96
C VAL A 45 -28.12 3.63 6.33
N ASP A 46 -27.68 2.43 6.71
CA ASP A 46 -28.03 1.76 7.97
C ASP A 46 -26.83 1.54 8.91
N ALA A 47 -26.10 2.60 9.21
CA ALA A 47 -24.91 2.55 10.09
C ALA A 47 -25.21 2.24 11.57
N LYS A 48 -26.35 1.66 11.91
CA LYS A 48 -26.77 1.53 13.32
C LYS A 48 -26.36 0.26 14.05
N GLU A 49 -25.94 -0.83 13.42
CA GLU A 49 -25.68 -2.07 14.16
C GLU A 49 -24.62 -3.05 13.63
N LYS A 50 -23.84 -2.72 12.62
CA LYS A 50 -22.72 -3.61 12.25
C LYS A 50 -21.46 -2.79 12.07
N THR A 51 -20.51 -3.02 12.95
CA THR A 51 -19.11 -2.64 12.83
C THR A 51 -18.51 -3.22 11.53
N GLY A 52 -18.82 -2.56 10.41
CA GLY A 52 -18.06 -2.75 9.19
C GLY A 52 -16.68 -2.13 9.41
N THR A 53 -15.62 -2.83 9.05
CA THR A 53 -14.30 -2.23 9.02
C THR A 53 -14.34 -0.99 8.12
N PHE A 54 -13.54 0.04 8.45
CA PHE A 54 -13.44 1.28 7.66
C PHE A 54 -13.26 0.99 6.16
N GLY A 55 -12.49 -0.06 5.81
CA GLY A 55 -12.32 -0.51 4.43
C GLY A 55 -13.60 -0.99 3.75
N SER A 56 -14.54 -1.62 4.46
CA SER A 56 -15.82 -2.04 3.86
C SER A 56 -16.77 -0.87 3.58
N MET A 57 -16.72 0.17 4.41
CA MET A 57 -17.51 1.39 4.21
C MET A 57 -16.97 2.22 3.03
N SER A 58 -15.66 2.29 2.85
CA SER A 58 -15.05 3.02 1.72
C SER A 58 -15.35 2.35 0.37
N VAL A 59 -15.36 1.01 0.30
CA VAL A 59 -15.77 0.28 -0.92
C VAL A 59 -17.23 0.55 -1.25
N MET A 60 -18.10 0.59 -0.26
CA MET A 60 -19.51 0.86 -0.45
C MET A 60 -19.78 2.30 -0.92
N GLN A 61 -19.01 3.26 -0.40
CA GLN A 61 -19.08 4.65 -0.85
C GLN A 61 -18.60 4.78 -2.29
N GLU A 62 -17.52 4.09 -2.67
CA GLU A 62 -16.99 4.10 -4.03
C GLU A 62 -17.99 3.55 -5.06
N VAL A 63 -18.70 2.46 -4.73
CA VAL A 63 -19.76 1.92 -5.61
C VAL A 63 -20.89 2.92 -5.81
N SER A 64 -21.23 3.70 -4.79
CA SER A 64 -22.23 4.78 -4.88
C SER A 64 -21.72 5.93 -5.76
N GLU A 65 -20.45 6.33 -5.60
CA GLU A 65 -19.82 7.39 -6.41
C GLU A 65 -19.72 7.00 -7.88
N ASP A 66 -19.34 5.75 -8.22
CA ASP A 66 -19.28 5.24 -9.59
C ASP A 66 -20.66 5.26 -10.28
N ARG A 67 -21.75 5.03 -9.55
CA ARG A 67 -23.12 5.17 -10.09
C ARG A 67 -23.48 6.62 -10.33
N HIS A 68 -23.19 7.51 -9.40
CA HIS A 68 -23.44 8.94 -9.58
C HIS A 68 -22.63 9.50 -10.76
N GLU A 69 -21.40 9.04 -10.96
CA GLU A 69 -20.60 9.42 -12.13
C GLU A 69 -21.22 8.92 -13.44
N THR A 70 -21.74 7.69 -13.45
CA THR A 70 -22.45 7.14 -14.62
C THR A 70 -23.70 7.92 -14.94
N ASP A 71 -24.51 8.29 -13.95
CA ASP A 71 -25.72 9.09 -14.11
C ASP A 71 -25.38 10.50 -14.62
N ARG A 72 -24.33 11.14 -14.08
CA ARG A 72 -23.81 12.43 -14.55
C ARG A 72 -23.38 12.36 -16.01
N MET A 73 -22.62 11.33 -16.40
CA MET A 73 -22.21 11.14 -17.79
C MET A 73 -23.41 10.97 -18.72
N LEU A 74 -24.44 10.23 -18.32
CA LEU A 74 -25.67 10.06 -19.09
C LEU A 74 -26.39 11.40 -19.31
N VAL A 75 -26.59 12.17 -18.22
CA VAL A 75 -27.22 13.50 -18.31
C VAL A 75 -26.41 14.45 -19.19
N GLN A 76 -25.09 14.49 -19.02
CA GLN A 76 -24.19 15.28 -19.85
C GLN A 76 -24.27 14.89 -21.33
N HIS A 77 -24.33 13.59 -21.62
CA HIS A 77 -24.48 13.10 -22.98
C HIS A 77 -25.82 13.54 -23.61
N VAL A 78 -26.92 13.41 -22.88
CA VAL A 78 -28.25 13.84 -23.36
C VAL A 78 -28.25 15.34 -23.64
N ILE A 79 -27.74 16.17 -22.72
CA ILE A 79 -27.67 17.62 -22.91
C ILE A 79 -26.83 17.98 -24.12
N ASN A 80 -25.61 17.48 -24.21
CA ASN A 80 -24.64 17.87 -25.24
C ASN A 80 -24.96 17.28 -26.62
N LYS A 81 -25.50 16.08 -26.70
CA LYS A 81 -25.73 15.37 -27.97
C LYS A 81 -27.15 15.42 -28.47
N GLN A 82 -28.11 15.72 -27.62
CA GLN A 82 -29.53 15.76 -28.02
C GLN A 82 -30.13 17.15 -27.81
N LEU A 83 -30.05 17.72 -26.61
CA LEU A 83 -30.73 18.98 -26.30
C LEU A 83 -30.10 20.18 -26.98
N PHE A 84 -28.79 20.39 -26.81
CA PHE A 84 -28.11 21.57 -27.36
C PHE A 84 -28.17 21.66 -28.90
N PRO A 85 -27.95 20.59 -29.68
CA PRO A 85 -28.09 20.62 -31.10
C PRO A 85 -29.54 20.97 -31.55
N GLN A 86 -30.57 20.47 -30.84
CA GLN A 86 -31.93 20.79 -31.15
C GLN A 86 -32.29 22.26 -30.85
N LEU A 87 -31.83 22.79 -29.71
CA LEU A 87 -32.00 24.19 -29.37
C LEU A 87 -31.39 25.12 -30.41
N ALA A 88 -30.17 24.81 -30.86
CA ALA A 88 -29.49 25.60 -31.91
C ALA A 88 -30.24 25.60 -33.23
N LEU A 89 -31.03 24.58 -33.54
CA LEU A 89 -31.87 24.50 -34.75
C LEU A 89 -33.18 25.27 -34.65
N ILE A 90 -33.71 25.46 -33.41
CA ILE A 90 -35.02 26.10 -33.19
C ILE A 90 -34.94 27.62 -33.39
N SER A 91 -33.88 28.27 -32.96
CA SER A 91 -33.76 29.73 -33.05
C SER A 91 -32.29 30.19 -33.13
N SER A 92 -32.02 31.22 -33.90
CA SER A 92 -30.72 31.90 -33.97
C SER A 92 -30.29 32.48 -32.61
N ALA A 93 -31.24 32.76 -31.70
CA ALA A 93 -30.93 33.18 -30.33
C ALA A 93 -30.19 32.09 -29.51
N TYR A 94 -30.33 30.83 -29.92
CA TYR A 94 -29.70 29.68 -29.28
C TYR A 94 -28.52 29.11 -30.04
N SER A 95 -28.05 29.84 -31.06
CA SER A 95 -26.92 29.38 -31.93
C SER A 95 -25.61 29.11 -31.15
N ALA A 96 -25.42 29.77 -30.01
CA ALA A 96 -24.27 29.51 -29.12
C ALA A 96 -24.19 28.07 -28.62
N PHE A 97 -25.34 27.39 -28.41
CA PHE A 97 -25.38 26.01 -27.96
C PHE A 97 -24.82 25.01 -28.98
N ALA A 98 -24.65 25.41 -30.27
CA ALA A 98 -23.97 24.56 -31.24
C ALA A 98 -22.48 24.35 -30.94
N THR A 99 -21.85 25.27 -30.20
CA THR A 99 -20.39 25.29 -29.92
C THR A 99 -20.06 25.13 -28.43
N HIS A 100 -21.08 25.16 -27.57
CA HIS A 100 -20.91 25.00 -26.13
C HIS A 100 -21.22 23.57 -25.70
N SER A 101 -20.59 23.15 -24.61
CA SER A 101 -20.88 21.88 -23.96
C SER A 101 -20.98 22.08 -22.44
N VAL A 102 -21.88 21.31 -21.83
CA VAL A 102 -21.92 21.16 -20.38
C VAL A 102 -20.89 20.13 -19.97
N VAL A 103 -20.06 20.48 -19.03
CA VAL A 103 -19.12 19.60 -18.34
C VAL A 103 -19.45 19.70 -16.85
N TRP A 104 -19.50 18.58 -16.17
CA TRP A 104 -19.64 18.61 -14.70
C TRP A 104 -18.35 19.18 -14.12
N ASP A 105 -18.51 20.10 -13.18
CA ASP A 105 -17.42 20.55 -12.34
C ASP A 105 -17.30 19.56 -11.18
N ASP A 106 -16.34 18.65 -11.30
CA ASP A 106 -16.01 17.67 -10.26
C ASP A 106 -15.02 18.23 -9.23
N SER A 107 -14.70 19.53 -9.31
CA SER A 107 -13.91 20.19 -8.28
C SER A 107 -14.77 20.30 -7.02
N GLU A 108 -14.56 19.43 -6.04
CA GLU A 108 -15.01 19.67 -4.68
C GLU A 108 -14.19 20.83 -4.13
N GLU A 109 -14.82 21.99 -3.99
CA GLU A 109 -14.20 23.12 -3.29
C GLU A 109 -13.95 22.72 -1.83
N LEU A 110 -12.69 22.55 -1.48
CA LEU A 110 -12.29 22.36 -0.09
C LEU A 110 -12.77 23.57 0.72
N SER A 111 -13.34 23.31 1.88
CA SER A 111 -13.70 24.41 2.79
C SER A 111 -12.46 25.22 3.16
N PRO A 112 -12.57 26.52 3.49
CA PRO A 112 -11.43 27.33 3.88
C PRO A 112 -10.58 26.72 5.00
N ASN A 113 -11.20 26.02 5.95
CA ASN A 113 -10.49 25.32 7.02
C ASN A 113 -9.65 24.13 6.49
N GLN A 114 -10.17 23.37 5.54
CA GLN A 114 -9.45 22.27 4.90
C GLN A 114 -8.28 22.79 4.07
N VAL A 115 -8.50 23.86 3.28
CA VAL A 115 -7.44 24.53 2.52
C VAL A 115 -6.36 25.05 3.45
N GLY A 116 -6.71 25.72 4.56
CA GLY A 116 -5.76 26.22 5.53
C GLY A 116 -4.95 25.12 6.20
N THR A 117 -5.59 24.02 6.59
CA THR A 117 -4.92 22.87 7.20
C THR A 117 -3.95 22.21 6.21
N LEU A 118 -4.40 21.99 4.98
CA LEU A 118 -3.59 21.39 3.92
C LEU A 118 -2.41 22.31 3.55
N ALA A 119 -2.63 23.61 3.43
CA ALA A 119 -1.58 24.59 3.17
C ALA A 119 -0.48 24.57 4.24
N VAL A 120 -0.84 24.49 5.52
CA VAL A 120 0.12 24.36 6.62
C VAL A 120 0.91 23.06 6.51
N GLN A 121 0.26 21.95 6.21
CA GLN A 121 0.91 20.64 6.06
C GLN A 121 1.88 20.62 4.87
N LEU A 122 1.48 21.19 3.73
CA LEU A 122 2.32 21.27 2.54
C LEU A 122 3.51 22.20 2.77
N ALA A 123 3.30 23.34 3.42
CA ALA A 123 4.39 24.26 3.80
C ALA A 123 5.37 23.59 4.78
N GLN A 124 4.89 22.84 5.78
CA GLN A 124 5.74 22.07 6.70
C GLN A 124 6.49 20.95 6.00
N ALA A 125 5.90 20.38 4.95
CA ALA A 125 6.53 19.36 4.08
C ALA A 125 7.55 19.97 3.09
N GLY A 126 7.72 21.30 3.07
CA GLY A 126 8.71 22.00 2.25
C GLY A 126 8.22 22.40 0.85
N PHE A 127 6.92 22.37 0.60
CA PHE A 127 6.34 22.89 -0.65
C PHE A 127 6.23 24.41 -0.61
N GLU A 128 6.52 25.05 -1.75
CA GLU A 128 6.20 26.47 -1.97
C GLU A 128 4.75 26.57 -2.45
N LEU A 129 3.95 27.39 -1.79
CA LEU A 129 2.54 27.58 -2.09
C LEU A 129 2.31 28.94 -2.73
N ASP A 130 1.42 28.98 -3.74
CA ASP A 130 0.98 30.23 -4.35
C ASP A 130 0.12 31.01 -3.35
N THR A 131 0.62 32.20 -2.95
CA THR A 131 -0.03 33.05 -1.95
C THR A 131 -1.29 33.74 -2.47
N ASP A 132 -1.39 33.97 -3.78
CA ASP A 132 -2.54 34.65 -4.39
C ASP A 132 -3.71 33.66 -4.47
N GLU A 133 -3.48 32.44 -4.92
CA GLU A 133 -4.49 31.37 -4.92
C GLU A 133 -4.94 30.99 -3.50
N LEU A 134 -4.02 30.88 -2.56
CA LEU A 134 -4.36 30.64 -1.16
C LEU A 134 -5.20 31.78 -0.56
N SER A 135 -4.90 33.03 -0.91
CA SER A 135 -5.67 34.19 -0.46
C SER A 135 -7.11 34.13 -0.98
N GLU A 136 -7.29 33.76 -2.24
CA GLU A 136 -8.60 33.63 -2.86
C GLU A 136 -9.41 32.52 -2.22
N ARG A 137 -8.82 31.32 -2.06
CA ARG A 137 -9.50 30.13 -1.48
C ARG A 137 -9.80 30.28 0.01
N LEU A 138 -8.96 30.95 0.77
CA LEU A 138 -9.16 31.20 2.21
C LEU A 138 -10.04 32.42 2.50
N GLY A 139 -10.28 33.29 1.50
CA GLY A 139 -11.00 34.55 1.69
C GLY A 139 -10.28 35.55 2.57
N ILE A 140 -8.95 35.47 2.68
CA ILE A 140 -8.07 36.36 3.46
C ILE A 140 -6.92 36.82 2.58
N THR A 141 -6.45 38.07 2.82
CA THR A 141 -5.29 38.59 2.08
C THR A 141 -4.00 38.09 2.71
N ILE A 142 -3.24 37.25 1.95
CA ILE A 142 -1.91 36.81 2.34
C ILE A 142 -0.89 37.72 1.66
N THR A 143 -0.21 38.58 2.43
CA THR A 143 0.71 39.59 1.87
C THR A 143 2.14 39.10 1.71
N GLY A 144 2.42 37.87 2.02
CA GLY A 144 3.73 37.23 1.85
C GLY A 144 3.96 36.09 2.82
N TYR A 145 4.90 35.24 2.48
CA TYR A 145 5.37 34.16 3.34
C TYR A 145 6.55 34.64 4.17
N ARG A 146 6.42 34.64 5.49
CA ARG A 146 7.56 34.76 6.40
C ARG A 146 7.96 33.36 6.81
N SER A 147 9.06 32.84 6.28
CA SER A 147 9.64 31.61 6.81
C SER A 147 9.84 31.77 8.31
N ALA A 148 9.04 31.02 9.08
CA ALA A 148 9.16 30.99 10.54
C ALA A 148 10.43 30.26 11.01
N MET A 149 11.17 29.63 10.08
CA MET A 149 12.45 29.00 10.35
C MET A 149 13.48 29.40 9.30
N PRO A 150 14.56 30.10 9.68
CA PRO A 150 15.71 30.30 8.78
C PRO A 150 16.38 28.93 8.58
N GLY A 151 16.31 28.38 7.37
CA GLY A 151 17.08 27.21 7.01
C GLY A 151 16.32 25.99 6.49
N VAL A 152 15.03 26.09 6.20
CA VAL A 152 14.38 25.04 5.41
C VAL A 152 14.66 25.32 3.91
N VAL A 153 15.85 24.98 3.48
CA VAL A 153 16.09 24.57 2.09
C VAL A 153 15.14 23.39 1.84
N PRO A 154 14.51 23.21 0.63
CA PRO A 154 13.80 21.98 0.32
C PRO A 154 14.77 20.83 0.62
N GLY A 155 14.68 20.30 1.83
CA GLY A 155 15.66 19.38 2.36
C GLY A 155 15.42 18.00 1.73
N LYS A 156 16.43 17.16 1.83
CA LYS A 156 16.38 15.72 1.51
C LYS A 156 15.14 14.98 2.05
N ASN A 157 14.35 15.61 2.89
CA ASN A 157 13.18 15.05 3.60
C ASN A 157 11.85 15.61 3.11
N SER A 158 11.80 16.32 1.95
CA SER A 158 10.49 16.70 1.38
C SER A 158 9.79 15.44 0.81
N PRO A 159 8.45 15.36 0.81
CA PRO A 159 7.71 14.25 0.24
C PRO A 159 8.17 13.93 -1.19
N ASN A 160 8.36 14.92 -2.03
CA ASN A 160 8.85 14.72 -3.40
C ASN A 160 10.26 14.12 -3.46
N ALA A 161 11.17 14.52 -2.56
CA ALA A 161 12.52 13.98 -2.53
C ALA A 161 12.54 12.53 -2.04
N ILE A 162 11.78 12.21 -1.00
CA ILE A 162 11.63 10.86 -0.48
C ILE A 162 10.99 9.94 -1.53
N ALA A 163 9.90 10.38 -2.15
CA ALA A 163 9.22 9.65 -3.20
C ALA A 163 10.14 9.36 -4.39
N ALA A 164 10.90 10.36 -4.84
CA ALA A 164 11.86 10.21 -5.94
C ALA A 164 13.01 9.25 -5.57
N GLU A 165 13.54 9.30 -4.34
CA GLU A 165 14.59 8.38 -3.90
C GLU A 165 14.10 6.93 -3.88
N ILE A 166 12.88 6.70 -3.36
CA ILE A 166 12.28 5.37 -3.32
C ILE A 166 12.03 4.84 -4.73
N ALA A 167 11.45 5.66 -5.62
CA ALA A 167 11.21 5.28 -7.00
C ALA A 167 12.52 4.94 -7.73
N ALA A 168 13.54 5.78 -7.61
CA ALA A 168 14.86 5.56 -8.21
C ALA A 168 15.52 4.28 -7.69
N TYR A 169 15.35 3.96 -6.41
CA TYR A 169 15.87 2.72 -5.83
C TYR A 169 15.27 1.47 -6.46
N TYR A 170 13.94 1.40 -6.60
CA TYR A 170 13.28 0.25 -7.22
C TYR A 170 13.58 0.17 -8.73
N GLU A 171 13.64 1.30 -9.41
CA GLU A 171 13.99 1.37 -10.84
C GLU A 171 15.41 0.88 -11.10
N ALA A 172 16.39 1.27 -10.27
CA ALA A 172 17.78 0.81 -10.33
C ALA A 172 17.88 -0.72 -10.15
N GLN A 173 16.94 -1.33 -9.44
CA GLN A 173 16.84 -2.78 -9.25
C GLN A 173 16.03 -3.49 -10.38
N GLY A 174 15.64 -2.77 -11.43
CA GLY A 174 14.84 -3.28 -12.54
C GLY A 174 13.37 -3.58 -12.17
N ILE A 175 12.86 -2.92 -11.12
CA ILE A 175 11.46 -3.03 -10.68
C ILE A 175 10.74 -1.77 -11.13
N GLY A 176 10.43 -1.70 -12.42
CA GLY A 176 9.68 -0.62 -13.04
C GLY A 176 8.20 -0.95 -13.25
N SER A 177 7.50 -0.08 -13.94
CA SER A 177 6.05 -0.15 -14.22
C SER A 177 5.59 -1.32 -15.10
N SER A 178 6.50 -2.17 -15.57
CA SER A 178 6.20 -3.31 -16.47
C SER A 178 6.53 -4.65 -15.82
N ALA A 179 5.75 -5.06 -14.82
CA ALA A 179 5.83 -6.43 -14.31
C ALA A 179 4.89 -7.34 -15.12
N THR A 180 5.45 -8.36 -15.76
CA THR A 180 4.71 -9.52 -16.26
C THR A 180 4.01 -10.20 -15.09
N GLU A 181 2.73 -10.42 -15.28
CA GLU A 181 1.70 -10.93 -14.36
C GLU A 181 2.17 -11.56 -13.03
N PRO A 182 1.73 -11.02 -11.90
CA PRO A 182 1.72 -11.72 -10.62
C PRO A 182 0.38 -12.42 -10.43
N GLN A 183 0.37 -13.46 -9.59
CA GLN A 183 -0.86 -13.89 -8.94
C GLN A 183 -1.52 -12.65 -8.34
N ALA A 184 -2.71 -12.36 -8.79
CA ALA A 184 -3.45 -11.19 -8.39
C ALA A 184 -3.81 -11.32 -6.90
N ALA A 185 -2.98 -10.76 -6.04
CA ALA A 185 -3.49 -10.21 -4.80
C ALA A 185 -4.75 -9.40 -5.17
N ASP A 186 -5.81 -9.54 -4.42
CA ASP A 186 -7.08 -8.88 -4.75
C ASP A 186 -6.89 -7.35 -4.75
N LEU A 187 -6.40 -6.82 -5.89
CA LEU A 187 -6.08 -5.40 -6.08
C LEU A 187 -7.25 -4.48 -5.73
N LYS A 188 -8.48 -5.03 -5.74
CA LYS A 188 -9.68 -4.28 -5.32
C LYS A 188 -9.64 -3.91 -3.83
N LYS A 189 -9.19 -4.86 -2.98
CA LYS A 189 -9.07 -4.61 -1.53
C LYS A 189 -8.03 -3.53 -1.25
N TRP A 190 -6.86 -3.62 -1.90
CA TRP A 190 -5.80 -2.63 -1.80
C TRP A 190 -6.24 -1.25 -2.30
N ARG A 191 -6.92 -1.22 -3.45
CA ARG A 191 -7.44 0.00 -4.07
C ARG A 191 -8.38 0.74 -3.11
N ALA A 192 -9.29 0.03 -2.45
CA ALA A 192 -10.24 0.64 -1.53
C ALA A 192 -9.52 1.35 -0.36
N VAL A 193 -8.55 0.67 0.28
CA VAL A 193 -7.79 1.25 1.39
C VAL A 193 -6.96 2.45 0.95
N VAL A 194 -6.26 2.34 -0.19
CA VAL A 194 -5.42 3.43 -0.70
C VAL A 194 -6.25 4.65 -1.10
N LEU A 195 -7.42 4.47 -1.71
CA LEU A 195 -8.31 5.59 -2.06
C LEU A 195 -8.93 6.25 -0.82
N ALA A 196 -9.22 5.48 0.24
CA ALA A 196 -9.65 6.05 1.51
C ALA A 196 -8.56 6.91 2.15
N ILE A 197 -7.30 6.45 2.16
CA ILE A 197 -6.15 7.22 2.62
C ILE A 197 -5.98 8.48 1.75
N ALA A 198 -6.03 8.32 0.43
CA ALA A 198 -5.92 9.44 -0.49
C ALA A 198 -7.00 10.50 -0.23
N ARG A 199 -8.24 10.08 0.01
CA ARG A 199 -9.31 11.00 0.38
C ARG A 199 -9.02 11.76 1.67
N GLN A 200 -8.58 11.06 2.70
CA GLN A 200 -8.24 11.67 3.98
C GLN A 200 -7.05 12.66 3.87
N LEU A 201 -6.04 12.33 3.07
CA LEU A 201 -4.91 13.23 2.77
C LEU A 201 -5.40 14.47 2.00
N TYR A 202 -6.27 14.27 0.99
CA TYR A 202 -6.86 15.35 0.20
C TYR A 202 -7.69 16.31 1.04
N ASP A 203 -8.49 15.77 1.96
CA ASP A 203 -9.32 16.55 2.90
C ASP A 203 -8.51 17.16 4.05
N GLY A 204 -7.21 16.82 4.16
CA GLY A 204 -6.34 17.30 5.24
C GLY A 204 -6.71 16.73 6.63
N THR A 205 -7.44 15.61 6.69
CA THR A 205 -7.84 14.99 7.96
C THR A 205 -6.75 14.11 8.57
N ILE A 206 -5.80 13.65 7.76
CA ILE A 206 -4.59 12.93 8.19
C ILE A 206 -3.35 13.53 7.54
N LYS A 207 -2.19 13.21 8.11
CA LYS A 207 -0.86 13.47 7.54
C LYS A 207 -0.21 12.18 7.07
N ALA A 208 0.83 12.27 6.27
CA ALA A 208 1.60 11.10 5.85
C ALA A 208 2.22 10.32 7.03
N SER A 209 2.45 10.98 8.17
CA SER A 209 2.94 10.38 9.42
C SER A 209 1.86 9.61 10.20
N ASP A 210 0.58 9.85 9.92
CA ASP A 210 -0.52 9.16 10.60
C ASP A 210 -0.77 7.83 9.87
N LEU A 211 -0.03 6.79 10.28
CA LEU A 211 0.01 5.52 9.59
C LEU A 211 -1.34 4.80 9.59
N ASN A 212 -1.80 4.41 8.42
CA ASN A 212 -3.02 3.63 8.27
C ASN A 212 -2.79 2.16 8.62
N GLU A 213 -3.44 1.68 9.67
CA GLU A 213 -3.27 0.32 10.21
C GLU A 213 -3.78 -0.76 9.25
N ASP A 214 -4.88 -0.52 8.53
CA ASP A 214 -5.39 -1.48 7.55
C ASP A 214 -4.38 -1.73 6.43
N LEU A 215 -3.71 -0.66 5.95
CA LEU A 215 -2.69 -0.79 4.92
C LEU A 215 -1.45 -1.53 5.46
N ILE A 216 -1.01 -1.21 6.69
CA ILE A 216 0.08 -1.95 7.34
C ILE A 216 -0.24 -3.44 7.37
N MET A 217 -1.42 -3.79 7.88
CA MET A 217 -1.81 -5.19 8.06
C MET A 217 -2.00 -5.93 6.74
N LEU A 218 -2.45 -5.26 5.68
CA LEU A 218 -2.51 -5.85 4.34
C LEU A 218 -1.11 -6.20 3.81
N ILE A 219 -0.15 -5.27 3.91
CA ILE A 219 1.22 -5.50 3.46
C ILE A 219 1.87 -6.58 4.34
N TYR A 220 1.69 -6.46 5.66
CA TYR A 220 2.26 -7.40 6.62
C TYR A 220 1.79 -8.83 6.39
N ALA A 221 0.49 -9.04 6.20
CA ALA A 221 -0.06 -10.39 5.97
C ALA A 221 0.56 -11.08 4.75
N GLU A 222 0.77 -10.34 3.65
CA GLU A 222 1.41 -10.88 2.44
C GLU A 222 2.89 -11.21 2.68
N LEU A 223 3.63 -10.30 3.30
CA LEU A 223 5.07 -10.47 3.51
C LEU A 223 5.39 -11.46 4.64
N ASP A 224 4.58 -11.49 5.71
CA ASP A 224 4.71 -12.43 6.82
C ASP A 224 4.43 -13.86 6.35
N GLY A 225 3.35 -14.05 5.58
CA GLY A 225 3.07 -15.34 4.95
C GLY A 225 4.21 -15.84 4.06
N ALA A 226 4.83 -14.94 3.29
CA ALA A 226 5.99 -15.28 2.46
C ALA A 226 7.23 -15.64 3.31
N ALA A 227 7.47 -14.92 4.40
CA ALA A 227 8.59 -15.18 5.31
C ALA A 227 8.40 -16.50 6.05
N LEU A 228 7.20 -16.78 6.57
CA LEU A 228 6.88 -18.04 7.25
C LEU A 228 7.00 -19.23 6.30
N ASP A 229 6.50 -19.13 5.05
CA ASP A 229 6.71 -20.16 4.03
C ASP A 229 8.22 -20.38 3.74
N GLY A 230 9.03 -19.33 3.81
CA GLY A 230 10.48 -19.42 3.68
C GLY A 230 11.18 -20.09 4.87
N LEU A 231 10.75 -19.82 6.09
CA LEU A 231 11.25 -20.48 7.31
C LEU A 231 10.84 -21.96 7.35
N GLY A 232 9.58 -22.26 7.00
CA GLY A 232 9.01 -23.61 7.05
C GLY A 232 8.46 -23.98 8.43
N ASP A 233 7.84 -25.15 8.51
CA ASP A 233 7.07 -25.62 9.68
C ASP A 233 7.88 -25.74 10.98
N ASP A 234 9.20 -25.95 10.88
CA ASP A 234 10.11 -26.01 12.03
C ASP A 234 10.19 -24.69 12.84
N TYR A 235 9.54 -23.62 12.38
CA TYR A 235 9.53 -22.29 13.00
C TYR A 235 8.12 -21.83 13.37
N ASP A 236 7.16 -22.75 13.43
CA ASP A 236 5.79 -22.43 13.82
C ASP A 236 5.73 -21.95 15.28
N LEU A 237 5.14 -20.78 15.48
CA LEU A 237 5.02 -20.19 16.84
C LEU A 237 3.94 -20.87 17.69
N GLU A 238 2.95 -21.48 17.04
CA GLU A 238 1.81 -22.12 17.68
C GLU A 238 2.11 -23.59 18.06
N ASP A 239 3.11 -24.19 17.43
CA ASP A 239 3.51 -25.57 17.71
C ASP A 239 4.36 -25.63 18.98
N GLU A 240 3.88 -26.36 20.01
CA GLU A 240 4.56 -26.51 21.30
C GLU A 240 5.88 -27.28 21.19
N ASP A 241 6.03 -28.14 20.19
CA ASP A 241 7.22 -28.96 19.96
C ASP A 241 8.36 -28.19 19.28
N VAL A 242 8.09 -26.99 18.74
CA VAL A 242 9.14 -26.13 18.14
C VAL A 242 10.02 -25.51 19.23
N PRO A 243 11.36 -25.65 19.15
CA PRO A 243 12.32 -25.10 20.10
C PRO A 243 12.22 -23.58 20.27
N ASP A 244 12.47 -23.08 21.49
CA ASP A 244 12.37 -21.65 21.83
C ASP A 244 13.30 -20.76 21.00
N ASP A 245 14.46 -21.22 20.62
CA ASP A 245 15.42 -20.50 19.77
C ASP A 245 14.89 -20.31 18.35
N LYS A 246 14.21 -21.32 17.78
CA LYS A 246 13.55 -21.22 16.49
C LYS A 246 12.33 -20.28 16.55
N LYS A 247 11.53 -20.36 17.62
CA LYS A 247 10.45 -19.38 17.88
C LYS A 247 11.01 -17.96 18.02
N ALA A 248 12.13 -17.78 18.69
CA ALA A 248 12.79 -16.48 18.80
C ALA A 248 13.26 -15.96 17.44
N THR A 249 13.82 -16.82 16.58
CA THR A 249 14.17 -16.50 15.19
C THR A 249 12.93 -16.04 14.42
N ALA A 250 11.84 -16.81 14.44
CA ALA A 250 10.59 -16.45 13.77
C ALA A 250 10.04 -15.10 14.22
N ARG A 251 10.00 -14.83 15.54
CA ARG A 251 9.56 -13.53 16.09
C ARG A 251 10.41 -12.37 15.58
N ARG A 252 11.72 -12.53 15.48
CA ARG A 252 12.62 -11.48 14.96
C ARG A 252 12.42 -11.22 13.47
N VAL A 253 12.21 -12.27 12.68
CA VAL A 253 11.87 -12.18 11.26
C VAL A 253 10.55 -11.43 11.09
N ARG A 254 9.51 -11.83 11.81
CA ARG A 254 8.19 -11.19 11.77
C ARG A 254 8.22 -9.73 12.22
N ASN A 255 9.02 -9.40 13.24
CA ASN A 255 9.21 -8.02 13.66
C ASN A 255 9.79 -7.14 12.53
N ASN A 256 10.85 -7.61 11.85
CA ASN A 256 11.44 -6.87 10.74
C ASN A 256 10.47 -6.71 9.58
N VAL A 257 9.69 -7.75 9.27
CA VAL A 257 8.64 -7.70 8.23
C VAL A 257 7.54 -6.71 8.59
N TYR A 258 7.08 -6.67 9.83
CA TYR A 258 6.10 -5.69 10.29
C TYR A 258 6.63 -4.26 10.19
N ARG A 259 7.84 -4.01 10.69
CA ARG A 259 8.51 -2.71 10.59
C ARG A 259 8.64 -2.25 9.14
N PHE A 260 9.01 -3.17 8.24
CA PHE A 260 9.08 -2.88 6.81
C PHE A 260 7.71 -2.52 6.23
N SER A 261 6.68 -3.26 6.58
CA SER A 261 5.31 -3.02 6.12
C SER A 261 4.79 -1.64 6.55
N ALA A 262 5.05 -1.27 7.80
CA ALA A 262 4.69 0.04 8.33
C ALA A 262 5.52 1.18 7.70
N ALA A 263 6.83 0.99 7.53
CA ALA A 263 7.69 1.95 6.84
C ALA A 263 7.31 2.13 5.37
N LYS A 264 6.90 1.05 4.69
CA LYS A 264 6.37 1.10 3.32
C LYS A 264 5.03 1.83 3.27
N THR A 265 4.16 1.65 4.26
CA THR A 265 2.91 2.42 4.38
C THR A 265 3.20 3.91 4.48
N TYR A 266 4.15 4.31 5.34
CA TYR A 266 4.62 5.69 5.39
C TYR A 266 5.10 6.19 4.02
N ALA A 267 5.96 5.42 3.36
CA ALA A 267 6.48 5.77 2.04
C ALA A 267 5.36 5.96 1.00
N GLN A 268 4.35 5.10 1.03
CA GLN A 268 3.19 5.21 0.13
C GLN A 268 2.31 6.43 0.46
N GLN A 269 2.11 6.76 1.73
CA GLN A 269 1.40 7.97 2.16
C GLN A 269 2.17 9.25 1.80
N VAL A 270 3.50 9.22 1.87
CA VAL A 270 4.38 10.29 1.40
C VAL A 270 4.25 10.48 -0.12
N GLU A 271 4.26 9.39 -0.89
CA GLU A 271 4.06 9.43 -2.35
C GLU A 271 2.69 10.02 -2.71
N LEU A 272 1.63 9.60 -2.02
CA LEU A 272 0.30 10.18 -2.18
C LEU A 272 0.31 11.68 -1.88
N THR A 273 0.94 12.10 -0.79
CA THR A 273 1.06 13.52 -0.43
C THR A 273 1.81 14.31 -1.51
N ALA A 274 2.88 13.75 -2.07
CA ALA A 274 3.63 14.37 -3.17
C ALA A 274 2.79 14.55 -4.45
N ARG A 275 1.75 13.73 -4.65
CA ARG A 275 0.86 13.78 -5.82
C ARG A 275 -0.34 14.72 -5.64
N LEU A 276 -0.51 15.33 -4.47
CA LEU A 276 -1.59 16.32 -4.24
C LEU A 276 -1.44 17.54 -5.16
N LEU A 277 -0.22 17.97 -5.41
CA LEU A 277 0.06 19.11 -6.30
C LEU A 277 0.40 18.63 -7.71
N ASP A 278 0.04 19.44 -8.70
CA ASP A 278 0.47 19.27 -10.08
C ASP A 278 1.89 19.81 -10.32
N GLU A 279 2.35 19.78 -11.57
CA GLU A 279 3.68 20.25 -11.98
C GLU A 279 3.84 21.78 -11.80
N ASN A 280 2.72 22.52 -11.70
CA ASN A 280 2.69 23.95 -11.48
C ASN A 280 2.57 24.32 -9.99
N GLY A 281 2.53 23.31 -9.10
CA GLY A 281 2.34 23.51 -7.67
C GLY A 281 0.88 23.80 -7.26
N GLN A 282 -0.08 23.58 -8.18
CA GLN A 282 -1.50 23.76 -7.89
C GLN A 282 -2.11 22.46 -7.36
N LEU A 283 -3.04 22.60 -6.42
CA LEU A 283 -3.76 21.45 -5.88
C LEU A 283 -4.60 20.81 -6.99
N ARG A 284 -4.38 19.51 -7.23
CA ARG A 284 -5.18 18.73 -8.19
C ARG A 284 -6.64 18.70 -7.76
N SER A 285 -7.56 18.62 -8.73
CA SER A 285 -8.94 18.23 -8.44
C SER A 285 -8.97 16.82 -7.84
N TRP A 286 -10.00 16.50 -7.07
CA TRP A 286 -10.17 15.14 -6.54
C TRP A 286 -10.12 14.06 -7.63
N ALA A 287 -10.79 14.30 -8.77
CA ALA A 287 -10.81 13.37 -9.89
C ALA A 287 -9.43 13.09 -10.49
N GLU A 288 -8.57 14.10 -10.57
CA GLU A 288 -7.18 13.95 -11.01
C GLU A 288 -6.33 13.27 -9.97
N PHE A 289 -6.45 13.68 -8.70
CA PHE A 289 -5.71 13.07 -7.61
C PHE A 289 -6.08 11.59 -7.40
N LYS A 290 -7.36 11.22 -7.53
CA LYS A 290 -7.81 9.82 -7.52
C LYS A 290 -7.06 8.98 -8.56
N LYS A 291 -6.88 9.49 -9.79
CA LYS A 291 -6.11 8.80 -10.84
C LYS A 291 -4.64 8.61 -10.45
N GLU A 292 -4.04 9.62 -9.83
CA GLU A 292 -2.66 9.49 -9.34
C GLU A 292 -2.56 8.49 -8.18
N ALA A 293 -3.53 8.47 -7.26
CA ALA A 293 -3.59 7.51 -6.17
C ALA A 293 -3.72 6.06 -6.68
N GLU A 294 -4.46 5.82 -7.76
CA GLU A 294 -4.54 4.51 -8.40
C GLU A 294 -3.19 4.07 -8.99
N LYS A 295 -2.44 4.98 -9.61
CA LYS A 295 -1.07 4.70 -10.09
C LYS A 295 -0.13 4.36 -8.92
N VAL A 296 -0.22 5.10 -7.80
CA VAL A 296 0.54 4.80 -6.59
C VAL A 296 0.19 3.41 -6.06
N ASN A 297 -1.10 3.07 -5.99
CA ASN A 297 -1.54 1.74 -5.59
C ASN A 297 -0.96 0.65 -6.48
N GLU A 298 -0.99 0.80 -7.79
CA GLU A 298 -0.43 -0.17 -8.74
C GLU A 298 1.09 -0.32 -8.55
N THR A 299 1.80 0.78 -8.39
CA THR A 299 3.25 0.79 -8.22
C THR A 299 3.66 0.10 -6.92
N PHE A 300 3.10 0.51 -5.77
CA PHE A 300 3.49 0.02 -4.46
C PHE A 300 2.95 -1.38 -4.16
N ASN A 301 1.68 -1.64 -4.47
CA ASN A 301 0.98 -2.83 -4.01
C ASN A 301 0.91 -3.94 -5.07
N ARG A 302 1.41 -3.67 -6.28
CA ARG A 302 1.60 -4.68 -7.31
C ARG A 302 3.09 -4.88 -7.62
N ASN A 303 3.76 -3.84 -8.12
CA ASN A 303 5.11 -3.99 -8.67
C ASN A 303 6.17 -4.18 -7.58
N TYR A 304 6.16 -3.31 -6.56
CA TYR A 304 7.12 -3.39 -5.46
C TYR A 304 6.81 -4.58 -4.56
N LEU A 305 5.55 -4.77 -4.16
CA LEU A 305 5.15 -5.84 -3.26
C LEU A 305 5.53 -7.22 -3.79
N GLN A 306 5.44 -7.46 -5.11
CA GLN A 306 5.87 -8.73 -5.70
C GLN A 306 7.36 -9.02 -5.49
N ALA A 307 8.22 -8.01 -5.64
CA ALA A 307 9.65 -8.15 -5.45
C ALA A 307 9.99 -8.33 -3.97
N GLU A 308 9.29 -7.61 -3.10
CA GLU A 308 9.42 -7.69 -1.64
C GLU A 308 8.94 -9.05 -1.11
N PHE A 309 7.84 -9.57 -1.61
CA PHE A 309 7.35 -10.92 -1.30
C PHE A 309 8.42 -12.00 -1.57
N GLN A 310 9.02 -11.95 -2.76
CA GLN A 310 10.08 -12.90 -3.10
C GLN A 310 11.32 -12.69 -2.22
N THR A 311 11.64 -11.45 -1.85
CA THR A 311 12.74 -11.13 -0.97
C THR A 311 12.50 -11.65 0.44
N ALA A 312 11.32 -11.40 1.03
CA ALA A 312 10.96 -11.91 2.35
C ALA A 312 11.10 -13.43 2.42
N ARG A 313 10.51 -14.13 1.44
CA ARG A 313 10.59 -15.59 1.35
C ARG A 313 12.02 -16.12 1.25
N ARG A 314 12.83 -15.55 0.34
CA ARG A 314 14.20 -16.00 0.11
C ARG A 314 15.13 -15.66 1.26
N SER A 315 14.98 -14.50 1.87
CA SER A 315 15.71 -14.13 3.08
C SER A 315 15.43 -15.09 4.22
N ALA A 316 14.16 -15.45 4.41
CA ALA A 316 13.76 -16.43 5.42
C ALA A 316 14.31 -17.83 5.13
N GLN A 317 14.31 -18.28 3.89
CA GLN A 317 14.97 -19.53 3.47
C GLN A 317 16.47 -19.50 3.77
N ALA A 318 17.14 -18.37 3.51
CA ALA A 318 18.58 -18.22 3.77
C ALA A 318 18.89 -18.19 5.29
N ILE A 319 17.99 -17.64 6.11
CA ILE A 319 18.08 -17.68 7.59
C ILE A 319 18.05 -19.13 8.07
N ARG A 320 17.05 -19.91 7.66
CA ARG A 320 16.96 -21.34 8.01
C ARG A 320 18.19 -22.12 7.54
N GLN A 321 18.64 -21.86 6.32
CA GLN A 321 19.81 -22.53 5.75
C GLN A 321 21.08 -22.20 6.52
N TRP A 322 21.22 -20.95 7.01
CA TRP A 322 22.36 -20.54 7.82
C TRP A 322 22.46 -21.32 9.14
N GLU A 323 21.35 -21.54 9.83
CA GLU A 323 21.34 -22.36 11.05
C GLU A 323 21.82 -23.78 10.77
N SER A 324 21.29 -24.42 9.70
CA SER A 324 21.77 -25.74 9.30
C SER A 324 23.25 -25.77 8.93
N PHE A 325 23.79 -24.70 8.35
CA PHE A 325 25.23 -24.61 8.07
C PHE A 325 26.08 -24.54 9.33
N GLN A 326 25.60 -23.88 10.39
CA GLN A 326 26.30 -23.84 11.68
C GLN A 326 26.38 -25.25 12.32
N GLU A 327 25.28 -26.02 12.24
CA GLU A 327 25.24 -27.39 12.78
C GLU A 327 26.22 -28.32 12.10
N ASN A 328 26.50 -28.12 10.81
CA ASN A 328 27.35 -28.99 9.99
C ASN A 328 28.75 -28.40 9.74
N ALA A 329 29.16 -27.36 10.48
CA ALA A 329 30.39 -26.63 10.22
C ALA A 329 31.66 -27.49 10.33
N ASP A 330 31.67 -28.50 11.21
CA ASP A 330 32.81 -29.41 11.41
C ASP A 330 33.04 -30.31 10.18
N LEU A 331 32.01 -30.69 9.47
CA LEU A 331 32.08 -31.54 8.28
C LEU A 331 32.35 -30.74 7.00
N PHE A 332 31.72 -29.54 6.92
CA PHE A 332 31.75 -28.67 5.75
C PHE A 332 32.09 -27.23 6.17
N PRO A 333 33.37 -26.92 6.37
CA PRO A 333 33.81 -25.64 6.98
C PRO A 333 33.68 -24.44 6.06
N ASN A 334 33.44 -24.64 4.77
CA ASN A 334 33.42 -23.61 3.75
C ASN A 334 32.02 -23.49 3.10
N LEU A 335 31.71 -22.31 2.58
CA LEU A 335 30.56 -22.04 1.70
C LEU A 335 31.05 -21.71 0.29
N GLU A 336 30.30 -22.16 -0.71
CA GLU A 336 30.48 -21.86 -2.12
C GLU A 336 29.30 -21.00 -2.62
N TYR A 337 29.60 -19.83 -3.18
CA TYR A 337 28.59 -18.97 -3.82
C TYR A 337 28.14 -19.58 -5.15
N ARG A 338 26.83 -19.64 -5.37
CA ARG A 338 26.23 -20.26 -6.56
C ARG A 338 25.19 -19.36 -7.19
N THR A 339 25.34 -19.11 -8.48
CA THR A 339 24.31 -18.49 -9.31
C THR A 339 23.45 -19.58 -9.99
N VAL A 340 22.37 -19.18 -10.64
CA VAL A 340 21.57 -20.11 -11.46
C VAL A 340 22.16 -20.30 -12.87
N GLY A 341 23.19 -19.52 -13.26
CA GLY A 341 23.93 -19.66 -14.51
C GLY A 341 23.15 -19.32 -15.78
N ASP A 342 22.04 -18.60 -15.70
CA ASP A 342 21.27 -18.15 -16.87
C ASP A 342 21.55 -16.67 -17.20
N SER A 343 21.09 -16.21 -18.38
CA SER A 343 21.30 -14.86 -18.89
C SER A 343 20.62 -13.73 -18.06
N ARG A 344 19.90 -14.07 -17.00
CA ARG A 344 19.27 -13.09 -16.09
C ARG A 344 20.04 -12.94 -14.79
N VAL A 345 21.19 -13.62 -14.63
CA VAL A 345 22.12 -13.36 -13.54
C VAL A 345 22.80 -12.01 -13.80
N ARG A 346 22.88 -11.16 -12.77
CA ARG A 346 23.62 -9.89 -12.87
C ARG A 346 25.12 -10.16 -13.00
N ASP A 347 25.82 -9.32 -13.75
CA ASP A 347 27.27 -9.49 -14.03
C ASP A 347 28.12 -9.53 -12.75
N ASP A 348 27.78 -8.72 -11.75
CA ASP A 348 28.43 -8.68 -10.44
C ASP A 348 28.18 -9.95 -9.63
N HIS A 349 26.97 -10.54 -9.72
CA HIS A 349 26.68 -11.83 -9.08
C HIS A 349 27.36 -12.98 -9.84
N ASP A 350 27.39 -12.94 -11.17
CA ASP A 350 28.04 -13.98 -11.98
C ASP A 350 29.56 -14.04 -11.73
N ALA A 351 30.17 -12.88 -11.50
CA ALA A 351 31.58 -12.78 -11.12
C ALA A 351 31.92 -13.50 -9.79
N LEU A 352 30.93 -13.81 -8.97
CA LEU A 352 31.08 -14.53 -7.70
C LEU A 352 30.86 -16.04 -7.81
N GLU A 353 30.37 -16.53 -8.97
CA GLU A 353 30.10 -17.95 -9.17
C GLU A 353 31.34 -18.82 -8.79
N GLY A 354 31.13 -19.83 -7.96
CA GLY A 354 32.15 -20.73 -7.52
C GLY A 354 33.14 -20.16 -6.49
N THR A 355 32.91 -18.95 -5.98
CA THR A 355 33.73 -18.39 -4.88
C THR A 355 33.53 -19.24 -3.62
N VAL A 356 34.60 -19.78 -3.08
CA VAL A 356 34.64 -20.58 -1.86
C VAL A 356 35.34 -19.81 -0.75
N LYS A 357 34.66 -19.59 0.38
CA LYS A 357 35.21 -18.93 1.57
C LYS A 357 34.82 -19.69 2.83
N PRO A 358 35.62 -19.62 3.90
CA PRO A 358 35.25 -20.17 5.19
C PRO A 358 33.89 -19.67 5.65
N LEU A 359 33.12 -20.50 6.37
CA LEU A 359 31.82 -20.17 6.91
C LEU A 359 31.79 -18.82 7.65
N ASN A 360 32.86 -18.51 8.39
CA ASN A 360 32.95 -17.27 9.19
C ASN A 360 33.77 -16.17 8.49
N ASP A 361 34.00 -16.26 7.17
CA ASP A 361 34.72 -15.22 6.41
C ASP A 361 33.87 -13.96 6.30
N ALA A 362 34.52 -12.79 6.43
CA ALA A 362 33.86 -11.48 6.31
C ALA A 362 33.23 -11.22 4.92
N PHE A 363 33.61 -12.00 3.92
CA PHE A 363 32.92 -11.98 2.61
C PHE A 363 31.42 -12.21 2.75
N TRP A 364 30.99 -13.15 3.60
CA TRP A 364 29.59 -13.48 3.80
C TRP A 364 28.83 -12.40 4.53
N ASP A 365 29.47 -11.50 5.28
CA ASP A 365 28.79 -10.38 5.92
C ASP A 365 28.11 -9.45 4.90
N LYS A 366 28.59 -9.46 3.65
CA LYS A 366 28.04 -8.66 2.54
C LYS A 366 27.37 -9.49 1.46
N TRP A 367 27.91 -10.69 1.18
CA TRP A 367 27.56 -11.45 -0.01
C TRP A 367 26.76 -12.73 0.30
N TYR A 368 26.21 -12.86 1.51
CA TYR A 368 25.29 -13.95 1.82
C TYR A 368 23.91 -13.65 1.20
N PRO A 369 23.45 -14.44 0.19
CA PRO A 369 22.23 -14.12 -0.56
C PRO A 369 20.97 -14.09 0.31
N PRO A 370 19.93 -13.30 -0.13
CA PRO A 370 19.79 -12.59 -1.41
C PRO A 370 20.56 -11.26 -1.44
N ASN A 371 21.20 -10.93 -2.58
CA ASN A 371 22.04 -9.73 -2.76
C ASN A 371 21.39 -8.65 -3.65
N GLY A 372 20.09 -8.72 -3.86
CA GLY A 372 19.28 -7.78 -4.64
C GLY A 372 17.86 -8.31 -4.82
N PHE A 373 16.92 -7.47 -5.24
CA PHE A 373 15.58 -7.93 -5.59
C PHE A 373 15.64 -8.95 -6.72
N ARG A 374 14.78 -9.99 -6.63
CA ARG A 374 14.74 -11.09 -7.59
C ARG A 374 16.08 -11.86 -7.72
N CYS A 375 17.01 -11.68 -6.79
CA CYS A 375 18.23 -12.48 -6.73
C CYS A 375 17.88 -13.96 -6.57
N ARG A 376 18.49 -14.82 -7.39
CA ARG A 376 18.30 -16.28 -7.38
C ARG A 376 19.56 -17.03 -7.00
N CYS A 377 20.57 -16.29 -6.53
CA CYS A 377 21.80 -16.87 -6.03
C CYS A 377 21.55 -17.60 -4.72
N SER A 378 22.40 -18.55 -4.42
CA SER A 378 22.39 -19.37 -3.22
C SER A 378 23.82 -19.63 -2.72
N VAL A 379 23.95 -20.22 -1.57
CA VAL A 379 25.20 -20.74 -1.05
C VAL A 379 25.06 -22.24 -0.80
N ARG A 380 26.17 -22.95 -0.92
CA ARG A 380 26.25 -24.39 -0.63
C ARG A 380 27.43 -24.66 0.27
N GLN A 381 27.22 -25.42 1.34
CA GLN A 381 28.30 -25.93 2.15
C GLN A 381 29.23 -26.88 1.37
N THR A 382 30.52 -26.80 1.64
CA THR A 382 31.53 -27.60 0.91
C THR A 382 32.80 -27.79 1.73
N ASP A 383 33.54 -28.84 1.41
CA ASP A 383 34.90 -29.13 1.85
C ASP A 383 35.96 -28.67 0.83
N LYS A 384 35.56 -28.06 -0.28
CA LYS A 384 36.47 -27.54 -1.31
C LYS A 384 37.44 -26.55 -0.74
N ALA A 385 38.63 -26.48 -1.35
CA ALA A 385 39.63 -25.49 -1.01
C ALA A 385 39.13 -24.04 -1.23
N VAL A 386 39.52 -23.17 -0.30
CA VAL A 386 39.18 -21.74 -0.35
C VAL A 386 39.76 -21.09 -1.61
N THR A 387 38.92 -20.31 -2.32
CA THR A 387 39.39 -19.53 -3.47
C THR A 387 40.13 -18.28 -3.00
N GLY A 388 41.27 -17.99 -3.66
CA GLY A 388 42.02 -16.75 -3.45
C GLY A 388 41.30 -15.53 -4.06
N GLY A 389 41.83 -14.35 -3.73
CA GLY A 389 41.37 -13.07 -4.29
C GLY A 389 40.44 -12.29 -3.37
N THR A 390 40.46 -10.97 -3.59
CA THR A 390 39.60 -10.01 -2.87
C THR A 390 38.47 -9.56 -3.80
N VAL A 391 37.23 -9.61 -3.31
CA VAL A 391 36.05 -9.08 -4.01
C VAL A 391 35.97 -7.58 -3.72
N THR A 392 36.01 -6.77 -4.78
CA THR A 392 35.98 -5.29 -4.71
C THR A 392 34.60 -4.67 -5.03
N ILE A 393 33.69 -5.49 -5.55
CA ILE A 393 32.29 -5.09 -5.81
C ILE A 393 31.46 -5.11 -4.54
N ASN A 394 30.33 -4.41 -4.54
CA ASN A 394 29.38 -4.41 -3.43
C ASN A 394 28.01 -4.88 -3.91
N PRO A 395 27.21 -5.52 -3.05
CA PRO A 395 25.84 -5.83 -3.35
C PRO A 395 25.00 -4.57 -3.57
N ASP A 396 23.79 -4.75 -4.10
CA ASP A 396 22.83 -3.66 -4.22
C ASP A 396 22.57 -2.99 -2.86
N LYS A 397 22.31 -1.67 -2.89
CA LYS A 397 21.94 -0.93 -1.68
C LYS A 397 20.73 -1.61 -1.03
N GLY A 398 20.74 -1.78 0.30
CA GLY A 398 19.66 -2.47 1.02
C GLY A 398 19.77 -4.01 0.99
N PHE A 399 20.89 -4.56 0.46
CA PHE A 399 21.19 -6.00 0.44
C PHE A 399 22.63 -6.32 0.88
N SER A 400 23.28 -5.37 1.55
CA SER A 400 24.65 -5.51 2.03
C SER A 400 24.70 -6.00 3.47
N GLN A 401 23.96 -7.07 3.77
CA GLN A 401 23.88 -7.67 5.10
C GLN A 401 23.92 -9.20 5.02
N HIS A 402 24.22 -9.83 6.14
CA HIS A 402 24.15 -11.27 6.29
C HIS A 402 22.81 -11.64 6.95
N VAL A 403 21.79 -11.97 6.15
CA VAL A 403 20.44 -12.21 6.67
C VAL A 403 20.37 -13.32 7.73
N GLY A 404 21.20 -14.37 7.61
CA GLY A 404 21.26 -15.44 8.61
C GLY A 404 21.81 -15.01 9.98
N LYS A 405 22.60 -13.92 10.05
CA LYS A 405 23.10 -13.33 11.30
C LYS A 405 22.18 -12.24 11.84
N THR A 406 21.66 -11.40 10.96
CA THR A 406 20.82 -10.26 11.36
C THR A 406 19.39 -10.67 11.66
N LEU A 407 18.89 -11.75 11.05
CA LEU A 407 17.49 -12.23 11.08
C LEU A 407 16.51 -11.17 10.53
N LYS A 408 17.01 -10.31 9.62
CA LYS A 408 16.23 -9.23 9.00
C LYS A 408 16.05 -9.51 7.52
N PRO A 409 14.88 -9.95 7.06
CA PRO A 409 14.58 -10.06 5.63
C PRO A 409 14.83 -8.78 4.85
N PHE A 410 14.60 -7.61 5.46
CA PHE A 410 14.84 -6.29 4.90
C PHE A 410 15.92 -5.55 5.67
N ASP A 411 16.93 -5.08 4.95
CA ASP A 411 18.07 -4.36 5.50
C ASP A 411 17.65 -2.95 5.97
N ASP A 412 18.19 -2.51 7.10
CA ASP A 412 17.98 -1.16 7.64
C ASP A 412 18.47 -0.04 6.68
N ALA A 413 19.34 -0.35 5.73
CA ALA A 413 19.77 0.57 4.68
C ALA A 413 18.76 0.72 3.53
N HIS A 414 17.64 -0.01 3.56
CA HIS A 414 16.57 0.16 2.57
C HIS A 414 15.98 1.57 2.65
N PRO A 415 15.70 2.25 1.52
CA PRO A 415 15.22 3.64 1.51
C PRO A 415 13.96 3.89 2.33
N VAL A 416 13.05 2.93 2.46
CA VAL A 416 11.84 3.09 3.28
C VAL A 416 12.18 3.25 4.77
N PHE A 417 13.27 2.63 5.27
CA PHE A 417 13.73 2.80 6.65
C PHE A 417 14.58 4.06 6.81
N VAL A 418 15.48 4.32 5.85
CA VAL A 418 16.40 5.48 5.91
C VAL A 418 15.63 6.81 5.91
N ASN A 419 14.48 6.86 5.22
CA ASN A 419 13.65 8.05 5.11
C ASN A 419 12.54 8.13 6.18
N LEU A 420 12.51 7.19 7.13
CA LEU A 420 11.51 7.14 8.18
C LEU A 420 11.83 8.18 9.28
N PRO A 421 10.93 9.12 9.59
CA PRO A 421 11.12 10.02 10.72
C PRO A 421 11.19 9.23 12.04
N ARG A 422 11.98 9.73 12.98
CA ARG A 422 12.17 9.04 14.27
C ARG A 422 10.85 8.85 15.01
N GLU A 423 9.99 9.86 15.05
CA GLU A 423 8.67 9.80 15.67
C GLU A 423 7.77 8.70 15.08
N VAL A 424 7.85 8.51 13.75
CA VAL A 424 7.10 7.44 13.05
C VAL A 424 7.71 6.08 13.36
N SER A 425 9.05 5.99 13.44
CA SER A 425 9.73 4.74 13.82
C SER A 425 9.38 4.32 15.25
N ASP A 426 9.32 5.27 16.18
CA ASP A 426 8.96 5.02 17.57
C ASP A 426 7.48 4.53 17.67
N ASP A 427 6.54 5.13 16.91
CA ASP A 427 5.13 4.69 16.82
C ASP A 427 4.99 3.26 16.25
N ILE A 428 5.81 2.91 15.26
CA ILE A 428 5.85 1.55 14.68
C ILE A 428 6.26 0.52 15.74
N ASP A 429 7.27 0.83 16.54
CA ASP A 429 7.73 -0.06 17.60
C ASP A 429 6.69 -0.23 18.70
N ASP A 430 6.01 0.84 19.10
CA ASP A 430 4.92 0.79 20.06
C ASP A 430 3.73 -0.04 19.55
N LYS A 431 3.36 0.09 18.27
CA LYS A 431 2.30 -0.70 17.65
C LYS A 431 2.66 -2.20 17.59
N TRP A 432 3.90 -2.51 17.24
CA TRP A 432 4.37 -3.90 17.25
C TRP A 432 4.29 -4.53 18.65
N ASN A 433 4.73 -3.81 19.67
CA ASN A 433 4.69 -4.31 21.05
C ASN A 433 3.26 -4.58 21.49
N LYS A 434 2.32 -3.68 21.20
CA LYS A 434 0.88 -3.89 21.50
C LYS A 434 0.31 -5.12 20.80
N LEU A 435 0.66 -5.35 19.53
CA LEU A 435 0.19 -6.50 18.75
C LEU A 435 0.65 -7.84 19.35
N ASN A 436 1.74 -7.87 20.12
CA ASN A 436 2.29 -9.09 20.72
C ASN A 436 1.99 -9.22 22.23
N GLU A 437 1.30 -8.24 22.84
CA GLU A 437 0.82 -8.30 24.21
C GLU A 437 -0.61 -8.87 24.30
N GLU A 438 -1.36 -8.89 23.19
CA GLU A 438 -2.69 -9.49 23.04
C GLU A 438 -2.60 -10.96 22.62
#